data_d7ca5c1c94e73ee5921e183f3902ca76
#
_entry.id   d7ca5c1c94e73ee5921e183f3902ca76
#
_cell.length_a   1.000
_cell.length_b   1.000
_cell.length_c   1.000
_cell.angle_alpha   90.00
_cell.angle_beta   90.00
_cell.angle_gamma   90.00
#
_symmetry.space_group_name_H-M   'P 1'
#
loop_
_entity.id
_entity.type
_entity.pdbx_description
1 polymer ?
#
loop_
_entity_poly.entity_id
_entity_poly.type
_entity_poly.pdbx_seq_one_letter_code
_entity_poly.pdbx_strand_id
1 'polypeptide(L)'
;RSRDVEKVRAISSADENENNAEPEMKPAIERKGVQFQSEKVLEDELTMRLEAGMEVFGIPLKIYRRRGEYGRQYIFPEGRLDILAEDPDGNLYIIELKKDSGYDDAYKQIAQYIDWFQKHKANGKKVYGIICLNAPDKALIEAVRQDDRMKLFEYQISYSEIR
;
A
#
# COMPACT_ATOMS: atom_id res chain seq x y z
N ARG A 1 -5.71 -3.39 20.25
CA ARG A 1 -7.07 -2.96 20.15
C ARG A 1 -7.17 -1.44 20.06
N SER A 2 -7.40 -0.77 21.17
CA SER A 2 -7.44 0.68 21.18
C SER A 2 -6.14 1.29 20.75
N ARG A 3 -5.05 0.66 21.08
CA ARG A 3 -3.72 1.14 20.72
C ARG A 3 -3.48 1.18 19.24
N ASP A 4 -3.89 0.13 18.55
CA ASP A 4 -3.71 0.09 17.10
C ASP A 4 -4.53 1.16 16.42
N VAL A 5 -5.75 1.36 16.93
CA VAL A 5 -6.61 2.39 16.39
C VAL A 5 -5.99 3.77 16.60
N GLU A 6 -5.42 4.00 17.77
CA GLU A 6 -4.81 5.28 18.05
C GLU A 6 -3.59 5.55 17.18
N LYS A 7 -2.83 4.53 16.92
CA LYS A 7 -1.66 4.68 16.09
C LYS A 7 -2.03 5.08 14.68
N VAL A 8 -3.03 4.41 14.13
CA VAL A 8 -3.53 4.74 12.81
C VAL A 8 -4.15 6.14 12.83
N ARG A 9 -4.87 6.48 13.87
CA ARG A 9 -5.48 7.78 14.02
C ARG A 9 -4.44 8.90 14.00
N ALA A 10 -3.32 8.68 14.68
CA ALA A 10 -2.27 9.70 14.72
C ALA A 10 -1.73 9.98 13.33
N ILE A 11 -1.51 8.94 12.55
CA ILE A 11 -1.04 9.09 11.18
C ILE A 11 -2.05 9.90 10.37
N SER A 12 -3.30 9.53 10.47
CA SER A 12 -4.32 10.18 9.68
C SER A 12 -4.59 11.60 10.14
N SER A 13 -4.53 11.80 11.44
CA SER A 13 -4.73 13.15 11.96
C SER A 13 -3.70 14.10 11.39
N ALA A 14 -2.46 13.65 11.34
CA ALA A 14 -1.41 14.47 10.78
C ALA A 14 -1.66 14.74 9.31
N ASP A 15 -2.08 13.71 8.58
CA ASP A 15 -2.35 13.85 7.16
C ASP A 15 -3.54 14.77 6.91
N GLU A 16 -4.58 14.57 7.67
CA GLU A 16 -5.79 15.37 7.50
C GLU A 16 -5.55 16.81 7.85
N ASN A 17 -4.77 17.03 8.87
CA ASN A 17 -4.45 18.39 9.26
C ASN A 17 -3.67 19.10 8.16
N GLU A 18 -2.73 18.37 7.54
CA GLU A 18 -1.97 18.96 6.46
C GLU A 18 -2.88 19.27 5.27
N ASN A 19 -3.79 18.37 4.97
CA ASN A 19 -4.68 18.56 3.84
C ASN A 19 -5.72 19.64 4.08
N ASN A 20 -6.17 19.78 5.31
CA ASN A 20 -7.24 20.71 5.64
C ASN A 20 -6.74 22.07 6.08
N ALA A 21 -5.49 22.16 6.45
CA ALA A 21 -4.93 23.38 6.99
C ALA A 21 -4.27 24.20 5.90
N GLU A 22 -5.06 24.86 5.11
CA GLU A 22 -4.58 25.83 4.13
C GLU A 22 -3.61 25.25 3.13
N PRO A 23 -4.04 24.29 2.38
CA PRO A 23 -3.15 23.63 1.43
C PRO A 23 -2.54 24.57 0.41
N GLU A 24 -3.25 25.64 0.07
CA GLU A 24 -2.76 26.59 -0.92
C GLU A 24 -1.67 27.47 -0.37
N MET A 25 -1.50 27.53 0.94
CA MET A 25 -0.46 28.32 1.55
C MET A 25 0.89 27.64 1.58
N LYS A 26 0.91 26.34 1.33
CA LYS A 26 2.14 25.56 1.41
C LYS A 26 2.76 25.35 0.04
N PRO A 27 4.08 25.45 -0.08
CA PRO A 27 4.73 25.15 -1.35
C PRO A 27 4.49 23.71 -1.77
N ALA A 28 4.46 23.47 -3.05
CA ALA A 28 4.21 22.12 -3.58
C ALA A 28 5.25 21.12 -3.09
N ILE A 29 6.49 21.55 -2.98
CA ILE A 29 7.56 20.69 -2.54
C ILE A 29 7.37 20.26 -1.09
N GLU A 30 6.88 21.16 -0.27
CA GLU A 30 6.61 20.87 1.14
C GLU A 30 5.49 19.86 1.29
N ARG A 31 4.41 20.07 0.54
CA ARG A 31 3.29 19.12 0.57
C ARG A 31 3.72 17.74 0.12
N LYS A 32 4.56 17.70 -0.91
CA LYS A 32 5.07 16.44 -1.42
C LYS A 32 5.91 15.72 -0.38
N GLY A 33 6.74 16.47 0.35
CA GLY A 33 7.56 15.90 1.40
C GLY A 33 6.74 15.31 2.53
N VAL A 34 5.70 16.04 2.96
CA VAL A 34 4.82 15.56 4.02
C VAL A 34 4.09 14.30 3.58
N GLN A 35 3.59 14.32 2.35
CA GLN A 35 2.88 13.17 1.80
C GLN A 35 3.78 11.94 1.75
N PHE A 36 5.01 12.12 1.32
CA PHE A 36 5.97 11.04 1.26
C PHE A 36 6.24 10.45 2.64
N GLN A 37 6.38 11.33 3.65
CA GLN A 37 6.60 10.86 5.01
C GLN A 37 5.42 10.06 5.54
N SER A 38 4.22 10.50 5.23
CA SER A 38 3.02 9.80 5.66
C SER A 38 2.93 8.43 5.04
N GLU A 39 3.27 8.33 3.76
CA GLU A 39 3.28 7.03 3.10
C GLU A 39 4.34 6.12 3.68
N LYS A 40 5.48 6.69 4.05
CA LYS A 40 6.53 5.91 4.68
C LYS A 40 6.09 5.37 6.05
N VAL A 41 5.39 6.18 6.82
CA VAL A 41 4.90 5.73 8.13
C VAL A 41 3.90 4.59 7.95
N LEU A 42 3.04 4.70 6.96
CA LEU A 42 2.10 3.63 6.66
C LEU A 42 2.83 2.36 6.22
N GLU A 43 3.86 2.52 5.43
CA GLU A 43 4.67 1.40 4.98
C GLU A 43 5.39 0.74 6.15
N ASP A 44 5.93 1.53 7.08
CA ASP A 44 6.58 1.00 8.27
C ASP A 44 5.60 0.18 9.10
N GLU A 45 4.40 0.69 9.28
CA GLU A 45 3.37 0.03 10.06
C GLU A 45 2.96 -1.29 9.42
N LEU A 46 2.71 -1.26 8.12
CA LEU A 46 2.30 -2.46 7.41
C LEU A 46 3.41 -3.50 7.40
N THR A 47 4.65 -3.06 7.19
CA THR A 47 5.80 -3.96 7.23
C THR A 47 5.88 -4.69 8.56
N MET A 48 5.72 -3.95 9.65
CA MET A 48 5.77 -4.53 10.98
C MET A 48 4.68 -5.58 11.17
N ARG A 49 3.47 -5.29 10.71
CA ARG A 49 2.35 -6.22 10.84
C ARG A 49 2.56 -7.49 10.03
N LEU A 50 3.04 -7.35 8.82
CA LEU A 50 3.29 -8.52 7.97
C LEU A 50 4.43 -9.36 8.54
N GLU A 51 5.49 -8.72 9.05
CA GLU A 51 6.59 -9.47 9.66
C GLU A 51 6.15 -10.18 10.94
N ALA A 52 5.14 -9.65 11.60
CA ALA A 52 4.59 -10.30 12.79
C ALA A 52 3.59 -11.40 12.45
N GLY A 53 3.35 -11.66 11.19
CA GLY A 53 2.45 -12.72 10.77
C GLY A 53 0.97 -12.36 10.80
N MET A 54 0.65 -11.08 10.83
CA MET A 54 -0.74 -10.64 10.86
C MET A 54 -1.35 -10.69 9.47
N GLU A 55 -2.59 -11.14 9.38
CA GLU A 55 -3.29 -11.23 8.11
C GLU A 55 -4.01 -9.94 7.82
N VAL A 56 -3.24 -8.93 7.46
CA VAL A 56 -3.78 -7.58 7.29
C VAL A 56 -4.82 -7.53 6.18
N PHE A 57 -4.61 -8.28 5.12
CA PHE A 57 -5.50 -8.26 3.96
C PHE A 57 -6.39 -9.49 3.88
N GLY A 58 -6.52 -10.21 4.99
CA GLY A 58 -7.32 -11.43 5.02
C GLY A 58 -6.65 -12.61 4.35
N ILE A 59 -5.38 -12.48 4.04
CA ILE A 59 -4.58 -13.53 3.40
C ILE A 59 -3.29 -13.65 4.20
N PRO A 60 -2.80 -14.85 4.43
CA PRO A 60 -1.50 -14.99 5.11
C PRO A 60 -0.39 -14.64 4.14
N LEU A 61 0.19 -13.47 4.34
CA LEU A 61 1.27 -12.97 3.50
C LEU A 61 2.50 -12.72 4.35
N LYS A 62 3.66 -12.97 3.77
CA LYS A 62 4.92 -12.55 4.37
C LYS A 62 5.72 -11.77 3.33
N ILE A 63 6.60 -10.90 3.80
CA ILE A 63 7.41 -10.12 2.90
C ILE A 63 8.38 -11.04 2.17
N TYR A 64 8.47 -10.85 0.86
CA TYR A 64 9.32 -11.66 0.01
C TYR A 64 10.76 -11.59 0.47
N ARG A 65 11.39 -12.74 0.60
CA ARG A 65 12.81 -12.83 0.95
C ARG A 65 13.47 -13.89 0.13
N ARG A 66 14.58 -13.54 -0.46
CA ARG A 66 15.49 -14.49 -1.10
C ARG A 66 16.89 -14.02 -0.77
N ARG A 67 17.88 -14.85 -1.08
CA ARG A 67 19.25 -14.49 -0.81
C ARG A 67 19.57 -13.17 -1.52
N GLY A 68 19.92 -12.16 -0.73
CA GLY A 68 20.25 -10.85 -1.28
C GLY A 68 19.07 -10.01 -1.70
N GLU A 69 17.83 -10.45 -1.45
CA GLU A 69 16.64 -9.71 -1.85
C GLU A 69 15.64 -9.62 -0.70
N TYR A 70 15.10 -8.43 -0.52
CA TYR A 70 14.08 -8.20 0.47
C TYR A 70 12.96 -7.41 -0.18
N GLY A 71 11.72 -7.78 0.10
CA GLY A 71 10.56 -7.30 -0.61
C GLY A 71 10.07 -5.91 -0.25
N ARG A 72 10.78 -5.17 0.61
CA ARG A 72 10.38 -3.80 0.91
C ARG A 72 11.18 -2.85 0.04
N GLN A 73 10.50 -1.89 -0.62
CA GLN A 73 11.13 -1.01 -1.59
C GLN A 73 11.92 -1.83 -2.60
N TYR A 74 11.22 -2.77 -3.21
CA TYR A 74 11.83 -3.75 -4.10
C TYR A 74 12.06 -3.14 -5.48
N ILE A 75 13.31 -3.11 -5.90
CA ILE A 75 13.71 -2.49 -7.17
C ILE A 75 13.78 -3.57 -8.25
N PHE A 76 13.21 -3.28 -9.40
CA PHE A 76 13.25 -4.19 -10.54
C PHE A 76 13.30 -3.34 -11.83
N PRO A 77 13.53 -3.95 -13.01
CA PRO A 77 13.77 -3.15 -14.21
C PRO A 77 12.71 -2.12 -14.58
N GLU A 78 11.47 -2.33 -14.18
CA GLU A 78 10.41 -1.41 -14.56
C GLU A 78 10.03 -0.44 -13.45
N GLY A 79 10.67 -0.50 -12.30
CA GLY A 79 10.37 0.45 -11.24
C GLY A 79 10.71 -0.07 -9.87
N ARG A 80 9.94 0.40 -8.91
CA ARG A 80 10.14 0.05 -7.51
C ARG A 80 8.78 -0.16 -6.86
N LEU A 81 8.65 -1.25 -6.14
CA LEU A 81 7.44 -1.58 -5.41
C LEU A 81 7.59 -1.16 -3.96
N ASP A 82 6.49 -0.77 -3.34
CA ASP A 82 6.53 -0.53 -1.90
C ASP A 82 6.78 -1.83 -1.16
N ILE A 83 5.97 -2.84 -1.42
CA ILE A 83 6.15 -4.14 -0.78
C ILE A 83 5.86 -5.25 -1.76
N LEU A 84 6.77 -6.22 -1.82
CA LEU A 84 6.54 -7.47 -2.53
C LEU A 84 6.38 -8.54 -1.46
N ALA A 85 5.29 -9.28 -1.52
CA ALA A 85 4.98 -10.30 -0.52
C ALA A 85 4.64 -11.61 -1.21
N GLU A 86 4.56 -12.67 -0.44
CA GLU A 86 4.17 -13.96 -0.99
C GLU A 86 3.28 -14.71 -0.02
N ASP A 87 2.41 -15.54 -0.57
CA ASP A 87 1.54 -16.37 0.27
C ASP A 87 2.19 -17.73 0.49
N PRO A 88 1.58 -18.61 1.31
CA PRO A 88 2.19 -19.91 1.58
C PRO A 88 2.36 -20.80 0.35
N ASP A 89 1.59 -20.56 -0.69
CA ASP A 89 1.70 -21.34 -1.93
C ASP A 89 2.74 -20.80 -2.88
N GLY A 90 3.37 -19.67 -2.54
CA GLY A 90 4.39 -19.07 -3.37
C GLY A 90 3.89 -18.07 -4.38
N ASN A 91 2.60 -17.74 -4.34
CA ASN A 91 2.09 -16.69 -5.22
C ASN A 91 2.58 -15.33 -4.74
N LEU A 92 2.83 -14.43 -5.68
CA LEU A 92 3.42 -13.13 -5.37
C LEU A 92 2.37 -12.05 -5.31
N TYR A 93 2.56 -11.10 -4.40
CA TYR A 93 1.65 -9.99 -4.19
C TYR A 93 2.43 -8.68 -4.24
N ILE A 94 2.04 -7.81 -5.16
CA ILE A 94 2.62 -6.48 -5.29
C ILE A 94 1.71 -5.54 -4.51
N ILE A 95 2.24 -4.94 -3.45
CA ILE A 95 1.44 -4.08 -2.58
C ILE A 95 1.90 -2.65 -2.76
N GLU A 96 0.98 -1.79 -3.14
CA GLU A 96 1.25 -0.39 -3.36
C GLU A 96 0.44 0.44 -2.36
N LEU A 97 1.11 1.37 -1.70
CA LEU A 97 0.50 2.20 -0.69
C LEU A 97 0.37 3.62 -1.22
N LYS A 98 -0.81 4.20 -1.05
CA LYS A 98 -1.05 5.58 -1.46
C LYS A 98 -1.72 6.32 -0.31
N LYS A 99 -1.26 7.51 -0.06
CA LYS A 99 -1.88 8.34 0.97
C LYS A 99 -3.19 8.92 0.49
N ASP A 100 -3.19 9.48 -0.69
CA ASP A 100 -4.36 10.14 -1.23
C ASP A 100 -5.22 9.18 -2.02
N SER A 101 -6.38 9.65 -2.45
CA SER A 101 -7.24 8.88 -3.30
C SER A 101 -6.48 8.50 -4.58
N GLY A 102 -6.64 7.27 -4.97
CA GLY A 102 -5.98 6.78 -6.14
C GLY A 102 -6.72 7.16 -7.39
N TYR A 103 -6.17 6.80 -8.50
CA TYR A 103 -6.77 7.07 -9.77
C TYR A 103 -6.16 6.10 -10.77
N ASP A 104 -6.53 6.31 -12.02
CA ASP A 104 -6.19 5.38 -13.09
C ASP A 104 -4.73 5.02 -13.14
N ASP A 105 -3.85 5.97 -12.82
CA ASP A 105 -2.42 5.72 -12.92
C ASP A 105 -1.95 4.61 -11.99
N ALA A 106 -2.54 4.56 -10.79
CA ALA A 106 -2.18 3.50 -9.85
C ALA A 106 -2.56 2.13 -10.41
N TYR A 107 -3.75 2.03 -10.98
CA TYR A 107 -4.19 0.78 -11.57
C TYR A 107 -3.27 0.36 -12.71
N LYS A 108 -2.99 1.29 -13.62
CA LYS A 108 -2.17 0.98 -14.79
C LYS A 108 -0.76 0.58 -14.40
N GLN A 109 -0.20 1.26 -13.42
CA GLN A 109 1.13 0.96 -12.96
C GLN A 109 1.20 -0.46 -12.38
N ILE A 110 0.24 -0.81 -11.53
CA ILE A 110 0.23 -2.14 -10.91
C ILE A 110 -0.03 -3.21 -11.96
N ALA A 111 -0.91 -2.96 -12.92
CA ALA A 111 -1.17 -3.91 -13.98
C ALA A 111 0.10 -4.22 -14.77
N GLN A 112 0.87 -3.18 -15.07
CA GLN A 112 2.13 -3.33 -15.78
C GLN A 112 3.14 -4.13 -14.95
N TYR A 113 3.19 -3.86 -13.65
CA TYR A 113 4.10 -4.57 -12.76
C TYR A 113 3.71 -6.04 -12.64
N ILE A 114 2.43 -6.32 -12.53
CA ILE A 114 1.95 -7.71 -12.48
C ILE A 114 2.39 -8.46 -13.74
N ASP A 115 2.26 -7.85 -14.89
CA ASP A 115 2.64 -8.48 -16.15
C ASP A 115 4.14 -8.81 -16.17
N TRP A 116 4.95 -7.88 -15.71
CA TRP A 116 6.39 -8.10 -15.66
C TRP A 116 6.74 -9.27 -14.72
N PHE A 117 6.17 -9.25 -13.52
CA PHE A 117 6.45 -10.28 -12.53
C PHE A 117 5.94 -11.64 -12.99
N GLN A 118 4.79 -11.67 -13.64
CA GLN A 118 4.24 -12.92 -14.15
C GLN A 118 5.18 -13.53 -15.17
N LYS A 119 5.80 -12.70 -15.98
CA LYS A 119 6.68 -13.15 -17.05
C LYS A 119 8.08 -13.53 -16.55
N HIS A 120 8.59 -12.81 -15.55
CA HIS A 120 10.01 -12.90 -15.21
C HIS A 120 10.31 -13.45 -13.83
N LYS A 121 9.36 -13.47 -12.92
CA LYS A 121 9.64 -13.82 -11.53
C LYS A 121 8.72 -14.90 -10.96
N ALA A 122 7.59 -15.12 -11.55
CA ALA A 122 6.56 -15.95 -10.93
C ALA A 122 6.86 -17.43 -10.96
N ASN A 123 7.66 -17.89 -11.90
CA ASN A 123 8.01 -19.30 -12.03
C ASN A 123 6.78 -20.21 -12.00
N GLY A 124 5.75 -19.85 -12.78
CA GLY A 124 4.52 -20.62 -12.84
C GLY A 124 3.51 -20.34 -11.74
N LYS A 125 3.88 -19.52 -10.76
CA LYS A 125 2.92 -19.11 -9.74
C LYS A 125 2.13 -17.90 -10.23
N LYS A 126 1.14 -17.50 -9.44
CA LYS A 126 0.31 -16.35 -9.81
C LYS A 126 0.86 -15.07 -9.19
N VAL A 127 0.54 -13.96 -9.84
CA VAL A 127 0.93 -12.64 -9.34
C VAL A 127 -0.32 -11.79 -9.18
N TYR A 128 -0.47 -11.20 -8.01
CA TYR A 128 -1.62 -10.36 -7.67
C TYR A 128 -1.14 -8.98 -7.26
N GLY A 129 -2.04 -8.02 -7.33
CA GLY A 129 -1.76 -6.67 -6.86
C GLY A 129 -2.72 -6.29 -5.74
N ILE A 130 -2.21 -5.54 -4.79
CA ILE A 130 -3.02 -4.96 -3.71
C ILE A 130 -2.71 -3.46 -3.70
N ILE A 131 -3.75 -2.66 -3.82
CA ILE A 131 -3.63 -1.22 -3.67
C ILE A 131 -4.31 -0.85 -2.36
N CYS A 132 -3.58 -0.18 -1.49
CA CYS A 132 -4.07 0.20 -0.17
C CYS A 132 -3.99 1.71 -0.06
N LEU A 133 -5.13 2.36 0.10
CA LEU A 133 -5.15 3.81 0.18
C LEU A 133 -6.31 4.32 1.01
N ASN A 134 -6.31 5.62 1.24
CA ASN A 134 -7.35 6.30 1.98
C ASN A 134 -8.30 6.96 0.99
N ALA A 135 -9.58 6.61 1.05
CA ALA A 135 -10.62 7.21 0.23
C ALA A 135 -10.37 7.05 -1.29
N PRO A 136 -10.47 5.84 -1.80
CA PRO A 136 -10.29 5.62 -3.24
C PRO A 136 -11.41 6.27 -4.05
N ASP A 137 -11.09 6.74 -5.25
CA ASP A 137 -12.09 7.32 -6.10
C ASP A 137 -12.85 6.23 -6.89
N LYS A 138 -13.93 6.63 -7.53
CA LYS A 138 -14.79 5.70 -8.23
C LYS A 138 -14.11 5.02 -9.39
N ALA A 139 -13.27 5.74 -10.11
CA ALA A 139 -12.60 5.19 -11.28
C ALA A 139 -11.68 4.05 -10.88
N LEU A 140 -10.94 4.22 -9.78
CA LEU A 140 -10.06 3.18 -9.30
C LEU A 140 -10.84 1.97 -8.80
N ILE A 141 -11.90 2.22 -8.05
CA ILE A 141 -12.75 1.14 -7.55
C ILE A 141 -13.27 0.29 -8.71
N GLU A 142 -13.75 0.96 -9.75
CA GLU A 142 -14.31 0.26 -10.90
C GLU A 142 -13.24 -0.53 -11.65
N ALA A 143 -12.07 0.06 -11.86
CA ALA A 143 -11.00 -0.61 -12.57
C ALA A 143 -10.56 -1.88 -11.84
N VAL A 144 -10.40 -1.79 -10.53
CA VAL A 144 -9.97 -2.94 -9.73
C VAL A 144 -11.06 -4.00 -9.69
N ARG A 145 -12.30 -3.56 -9.59
CA ARG A 145 -13.42 -4.51 -9.53
C ARG A 145 -13.48 -5.42 -10.75
N GLN A 146 -13.03 -4.94 -11.89
CA GLN A 146 -13.06 -5.69 -13.14
C GLN A 146 -11.79 -6.49 -13.39
N ASP A 147 -10.84 -6.49 -12.47
CA ASP A 147 -9.58 -7.18 -12.66
C ASP A 147 -9.36 -8.17 -11.53
N ASP A 148 -9.49 -9.46 -11.85
CA ASP A 148 -9.39 -10.53 -10.86
C ASP A 148 -8.03 -10.63 -10.21
N ARG A 149 -7.01 -10.01 -10.81
CA ARG A 149 -5.65 -10.06 -10.27
C ARG A 149 -5.42 -9.04 -9.17
N MET A 150 -6.38 -8.13 -8.94
CA MET A 150 -6.16 -7.01 -8.04
C MET A 150 -7.19 -6.93 -6.95
N LYS A 151 -6.77 -6.39 -5.82
CA LYS A 151 -7.66 -6.07 -4.71
C LYS A 151 -7.37 -4.67 -4.24
N LEU A 152 -8.41 -4.01 -3.79
CA LEU A 152 -8.33 -2.64 -3.30
C LEU A 152 -8.72 -2.63 -1.83
N PHE A 153 -7.87 -2.07 -1.00
CA PHE A 153 -8.15 -1.95 0.42
C PHE A 153 -8.10 -0.49 0.82
N GLU A 154 -9.01 -0.12 1.68
CA GLU A 154 -9.04 1.21 2.23
C GLU A 154 -8.57 1.14 3.67
N TYR A 155 -7.53 1.91 4.03
CA TYR A 155 -7.21 2.02 5.43
C TYR A 155 -8.04 3.15 6.01
N GLN A 156 -8.53 2.95 7.21
CA GLN A 156 -9.42 3.89 7.86
C GLN A 156 -8.84 4.31 9.18
N ILE A 157 -9.21 5.51 9.56
CA ILE A 157 -8.75 6.09 10.81
C ILE A 157 -9.97 6.39 11.63
N SER A 158 -9.94 6.00 12.86
CA SER A 158 -11.06 6.28 13.74
C SER A 158 -10.56 6.86 15.04
N TYR A 159 -11.41 7.64 15.67
CA TYR A 159 -11.11 8.22 16.95
C TYR A 159 -12.02 7.59 17.98
N SER A 160 -11.46 7.27 19.12
CA SER A 160 -12.26 6.73 20.21
C SER A 160 -11.88 7.43 21.50
N GLU A 161 -12.88 7.72 22.27
CA GLU A 161 -12.66 8.35 23.57
C GLU A 161 -12.14 7.30 24.55
N ILE A 162 -11.15 7.69 25.33
CA ILE A 162 -10.59 6.81 26.36
C ILE A 162 -11.21 7.21 27.67
N ARG A 163 -11.75 6.26 28.39
CA ARG A 163 -12.40 6.53 29.69
C ARG A 163 -11.63 5.98 30.84
#